data_47edef4b1333b8cec3a74821dc8ace9e
#
_entry.id   47edef4b1333b8cec3a74821dc8ace9e
#
_cell.length_a   1.000
_cell.length_b   1.000
_cell.length_c   1.000
_cell.angle_alpha   90.00
_cell.angle_beta   90.00
_cell.angle_gamma   90.00
#
_symmetry.space_group_name_H-M   'P 1'
#
loop_
_entity.id
_entity.type
_entity.pdbx_description
1 polymer ?
#
loop_
_entity_poly.entity_id
_entity_poly.type
_entity_poly.pdbx_seq_one_letter_code
_entity_poly.pdbx_strand_id
1 'polypeptide(L)'
;MMAALVAAGKGVSVLLLEKTDEPGGSTAFSSRGIRASGSRFQRALGIDDSPEQYARDIFGRNSNESDVALTKRLAEVSGPVADFLADVARIDFSVGEFVFGHSARRAHSWTEDKTITDFLFEAVERESKIQVRFSISVLGFQQADDGTVTGVVTDSGVIPAAKVILASGGFGASQELVSQYIPEVAGVHFPGHHGSTGDGIEMGVAVGAALENMASFQPYPAHIGPGMRSVSPEVIMAGGIMVDPQGKRFVDETRYPGGLSNGILQLPDKQAYEILDQRLYELLPHYLEEFLTEGLLHRAQTPRDLAGKLGID
;
A
#
# COMPACT_ATOMS: atom_id res chain seq x y z
N MET A 1 2.38 12.11 9.42
CA MET A 1 2.10 11.86 10.85
C MET A 1 3.27 11.25 11.61
N MET A 2 3.82 10.06 11.25
CA MET A 2 4.96 9.45 11.97
C MET A 2 6.15 10.39 12.17
N ALA A 3 6.64 11.03 11.10
CA ALA A 3 7.76 11.98 11.20
C ALA A 3 7.45 13.16 12.13
N ALA A 4 6.21 13.65 12.13
CA ALA A 4 5.76 14.72 13.02
C ALA A 4 5.81 14.30 14.48
N LEU A 5 5.30 13.10 14.81
CA LEU A 5 5.33 12.57 16.17
C LEU A 5 6.77 12.36 16.68
N VAL A 6 7.66 11.84 15.83
CA VAL A 6 9.09 11.65 16.17
C VAL A 6 9.78 13.01 16.39
N ALA A 7 9.51 14.01 15.55
CA ALA A 7 10.08 15.34 15.68
C ALA A 7 9.58 16.04 16.95
N ALA A 8 8.29 15.98 17.21
CA ALA A 8 7.68 16.56 18.42
C ALA A 8 8.20 15.90 19.70
N GLY A 9 8.37 14.58 19.71
CA GLY A 9 9.00 13.84 20.80
C GLY A 9 10.46 14.24 21.08
N LYS A 10 11.14 14.83 20.09
CA LYS A 10 12.47 15.45 20.24
C LYS A 10 12.42 16.94 20.59
N GLY A 11 11.23 17.49 20.85
CA GLY A 11 11.04 18.86 21.25
C GLY A 11 10.85 19.87 20.10
N VAL A 12 10.77 19.41 18.85
CA VAL A 12 10.58 20.29 17.69
C VAL A 12 9.11 20.63 17.49
N SER A 13 8.81 21.91 17.23
CA SER A 13 7.47 22.33 16.79
C SER A 13 7.26 21.96 15.33
N VAL A 14 6.11 21.36 15.02
CA VAL A 14 5.79 20.83 13.70
C VAL A 14 4.50 21.44 13.18
N LEU A 15 4.49 21.87 11.93
CA LEU A 15 3.29 22.15 11.17
C LEU A 15 3.10 21.03 10.14
N LEU A 16 2.01 20.29 10.27
CA LEU A 16 1.59 19.27 9.32
C LEU A 16 0.57 19.88 8.35
N LEU A 17 0.86 19.85 7.07
CA LEU A 17 -0.03 20.33 6.01
C LEU A 17 -0.60 19.14 5.24
N GLU A 18 -1.91 19.15 5.02
CA GLU A 18 -2.63 18.20 4.21
C GLU A 18 -3.50 18.93 3.19
N LYS A 19 -3.45 18.51 1.93
CA LYS A 19 -4.22 19.16 0.86
C LYS A 19 -5.70 18.83 0.86
N THR A 20 -6.06 17.65 1.41
CA THR A 20 -7.45 17.25 1.59
C THR A 20 -8.02 17.79 2.90
N ASP A 21 -9.30 17.63 3.12
CA ASP A 21 -10.02 18.12 4.30
C ASP A 21 -9.97 17.12 5.48
N GLU A 22 -9.36 15.94 5.28
CA GLU A 22 -9.25 14.90 6.29
C GLU A 22 -7.88 14.19 6.26
N PRO A 23 -7.45 13.55 7.36
CA PRO A 23 -6.27 12.71 7.38
C PRO A 23 -6.53 11.39 6.66
N GLY A 24 -5.51 10.80 6.01
CA GLY A 24 -5.72 9.51 5.37
C GLY A 24 -4.60 9.13 4.40
N GLY A 25 -4.78 9.55 3.14
CA GLY A 25 -3.94 9.13 2.04
C GLY A 25 -4.08 7.63 1.74
N SER A 26 -3.25 7.09 0.86
CA SER A 26 -3.31 5.68 0.47
C SER A 26 -3.08 4.71 1.65
N THR A 27 -2.47 5.15 2.73
CA THR A 27 -2.28 4.33 3.94
C THR A 27 -3.61 3.94 4.60
N ALA A 28 -4.64 4.78 4.51
CA ALA A 28 -5.97 4.48 5.04
C ALA A 28 -6.65 3.29 4.33
N PHE A 29 -6.28 3.01 3.07
CA PHE A 29 -6.80 1.89 2.29
C PHE A 29 -6.02 0.59 2.50
N SER A 30 -4.93 0.61 3.28
CA SER A 30 -4.13 -0.58 3.53
C SER A 30 -4.82 -1.56 4.48
N SER A 31 -4.44 -2.85 4.38
CA SER A 31 -4.86 -3.86 5.36
C SER A 31 -4.43 -3.46 6.77
N ARG A 32 -5.19 -3.94 7.78
CA ARG A 32 -4.91 -3.67 9.20
C ARG A 32 -3.67 -4.44 9.67
N GLY A 33 -2.50 -4.04 9.18
CA GLY A 33 -1.27 -4.69 9.61
C GLY A 33 -0.01 -4.09 9.02
N ILE A 34 1.07 -4.21 9.76
CA ILE A 34 2.42 -3.86 9.33
C ILE A 34 3.33 -5.09 9.39
N ARG A 35 4.44 -5.04 8.68
CA ARG A 35 5.46 -6.09 8.74
C ARG A 35 6.66 -5.57 9.52
N ALA A 36 7.02 -6.27 10.60
CA ALA A 36 8.12 -5.86 11.46
C ALA A 36 8.96 -7.04 11.92
N SER A 37 10.27 -6.84 11.99
CA SER A 37 11.24 -7.81 12.51
C SER A 37 11.88 -7.31 13.80
N GLY A 38 12.07 -8.19 14.78
CA GLY A 38 12.70 -7.88 16.05
C GLY A 38 11.87 -6.95 16.95
N SER A 39 10.56 -6.96 16.84
CA SER A 39 9.66 -6.24 17.74
C SER A 39 9.57 -6.87 19.13
N ARG A 40 9.12 -6.13 20.14
CA ARG A 40 8.84 -6.68 21.47
C ARG A 40 7.76 -7.76 21.42
N PHE A 41 6.81 -7.66 20.50
CA PHE A 41 5.73 -8.62 20.32
C PHE A 41 6.22 -9.96 19.80
N GLN A 42 7.15 -9.96 18.84
CA GLN A 42 7.81 -11.19 18.38
C GLN A 42 8.63 -11.82 19.52
N ARG A 43 9.43 -11.02 20.23
CA ARG A 43 10.25 -11.52 21.36
C ARG A 43 9.38 -12.15 22.46
N ALA A 44 8.23 -11.55 22.78
CA ALA A 44 7.29 -12.09 23.77
C ALA A 44 6.73 -13.46 23.39
N LEU A 45 6.65 -13.77 22.09
CA LEU A 45 6.19 -15.05 21.55
C LEU A 45 7.33 -16.04 21.25
N GLY A 46 8.58 -15.68 21.57
CA GLY A 46 9.75 -16.50 21.25
C GLY A 46 10.00 -16.66 19.75
N ILE A 47 9.54 -15.72 18.93
CA ILE A 47 9.76 -15.76 17.48
C ILE A 47 11.19 -15.28 17.21
N ASP A 48 12.01 -16.19 16.64
CA ASP A 48 13.37 -15.88 16.19
C ASP A 48 13.31 -15.18 14.83
N ASP A 49 13.72 -13.93 14.80
CA ASP A 49 13.74 -13.09 13.61
C ASP A 49 14.76 -11.96 13.77
N SER A 50 15.33 -11.52 12.66
CA SER A 50 16.29 -10.42 12.65
C SER A 50 16.10 -9.48 11.46
N PRO A 51 16.59 -8.23 11.54
CA PRO A 51 16.62 -7.31 10.41
C PRO A 51 17.33 -7.89 9.18
N GLU A 52 18.41 -8.64 9.37
CA GLU A 52 19.16 -9.26 8.28
C GLU A 52 18.36 -10.34 7.59
N GLN A 53 17.59 -11.14 8.34
CA GLN A 53 16.69 -12.15 7.81
C GLN A 53 15.53 -11.50 7.03
N TYR A 54 14.97 -10.42 7.58
CA TYR A 54 13.92 -9.67 6.91
C TYR A 54 14.40 -9.02 5.60
N ALA A 55 15.58 -8.41 5.60
CA ALA A 55 16.19 -7.85 4.40
C ALA A 55 16.42 -8.93 3.31
N ARG A 56 16.88 -10.14 3.70
CA ARG A 56 17.02 -11.26 2.75
C ARG A 56 15.67 -11.67 2.13
N ASP A 57 14.61 -11.72 2.92
CA ASP A 57 13.27 -12.04 2.41
C ASP A 57 12.80 -10.97 1.40
N ILE A 58 13.01 -9.69 1.68
CA ILE A 58 12.68 -8.58 0.76
C ILE A 58 13.46 -8.75 -0.56
N PHE A 59 14.78 -8.96 -0.49
CA PHE A 59 15.61 -9.15 -1.69
C PHE A 59 15.18 -10.39 -2.50
N GLY A 60 14.85 -11.49 -1.82
CA GLY A 60 14.35 -12.70 -2.48
C GLY A 60 13.01 -12.50 -3.20
N ARG A 61 12.17 -11.60 -2.69
CA ARG A 61 10.85 -11.29 -3.29
C ARG A 61 10.91 -10.37 -4.49
N ASN A 62 11.84 -9.44 -4.52
CA ASN A 62 11.95 -8.43 -5.56
C ASN A 62 13.14 -8.62 -6.50
N SER A 63 13.68 -9.84 -6.58
CA SER A 63 14.81 -10.18 -7.47
C SER A 63 16.06 -9.30 -7.24
N ASN A 64 16.24 -8.79 -6.02
CA ASN A 64 17.31 -7.87 -5.62
C ASN A 64 17.24 -6.48 -6.31
N GLU A 65 16.08 -6.05 -6.74
CA GLU A 65 15.93 -4.76 -7.44
C GLU A 65 15.87 -3.55 -6.48
N SER A 66 15.53 -3.75 -5.20
CA SER A 66 15.46 -2.64 -4.24
C SER A 66 16.84 -2.14 -3.81
N ASP A 67 16.94 -0.85 -3.47
CA ASP A 67 18.15 -0.26 -2.90
C ASP A 67 18.58 -0.99 -1.63
N VAL A 68 19.86 -1.37 -1.59
CA VAL A 68 20.40 -2.20 -0.51
C VAL A 68 20.41 -1.47 0.83
N ALA A 69 20.78 -0.18 0.83
CA ALA A 69 20.90 0.58 2.07
C ALA A 69 19.50 0.89 2.65
N LEU A 70 18.55 1.28 1.80
CA LEU A 70 17.16 1.54 2.20
C LEU A 70 16.47 0.27 2.69
N THR A 71 16.66 -0.86 2.00
CA THR A 71 16.07 -2.15 2.42
C THR A 71 16.58 -2.60 3.78
N LYS A 72 17.88 -2.53 4.00
CA LYS A 72 18.48 -2.86 5.31
C LYS A 72 17.96 -1.91 6.39
N ARG A 73 17.92 -0.60 6.09
CA ARG A 73 17.42 0.38 7.04
C ARG A 73 15.94 0.17 7.38
N LEU A 74 15.10 -0.15 6.39
CA LEU A 74 13.70 -0.50 6.63
C LEU A 74 13.59 -1.71 7.57
N ALA A 75 14.34 -2.76 7.31
CA ALA A 75 14.33 -3.95 8.15
C ALA A 75 14.78 -3.65 9.59
N GLU A 76 15.86 -2.88 9.77
CA GLU A 76 16.38 -2.46 11.07
C GLU A 76 15.38 -1.66 11.92
N VAL A 77 14.64 -0.74 11.27
CA VAL A 77 13.72 0.14 11.99
C VAL A 77 12.33 -0.46 12.18
N SER A 78 11.98 -1.53 11.46
CA SER A 78 10.61 -2.06 11.43
C SER A 78 10.10 -2.50 12.81
N GLY A 79 10.90 -3.22 13.58
CA GLY A 79 10.58 -3.60 14.96
C GLY A 79 10.43 -2.39 15.89
N PRO A 80 11.45 -1.52 15.99
CA PRO A 80 11.35 -0.25 16.73
C PRO A 80 10.14 0.61 16.33
N VAL A 81 9.75 0.63 15.05
CA VAL A 81 8.55 1.34 14.60
C VAL A 81 7.27 0.68 15.12
N ALA A 82 7.17 -0.65 15.12
CA ALA A 82 6.04 -1.34 15.73
C ALA A 82 5.94 -1.04 17.23
N ASP A 83 7.06 -1.08 17.94
CA ASP A 83 7.12 -0.76 19.36
C ASP A 83 6.70 0.71 19.63
N PHE A 84 7.19 1.66 18.81
CA PHE A 84 6.81 3.08 18.88
C PHE A 84 5.31 3.30 18.61
N LEU A 85 4.74 2.63 17.61
CA LEU A 85 3.31 2.73 17.31
C LEU A 85 2.45 2.22 18.45
N ALA A 86 2.86 1.15 19.12
CA ALA A 86 2.15 0.65 20.29
C ALA A 86 2.21 1.62 21.46
N ASP A 87 3.35 2.28 21.69
CA ASP A 87 3.53 3.21 22.81
C ASP A 87 2.85 4.57 22.56
N VAL A 88 3.04 5.16 21.38
CA VAL A 88 2.63 6.52 21.06
C VAL A 88 1.23 6.57 20.43
N ALA A 89 0.96 5.69 19.48
CA ALA A 89 -0.35 5.59 18.82
C ALA A 89 -1.31 4.64 19.55
N ARG A 90 -0.84 3.92 20.58
CA ARG A 90 -1.64 3.00 21.43
C ARG A 90 -2.27 1.85 20.65
N ILE A 91 -1.56 1.34 19.65
CA ILE A 91 -2.02 0.18 18.89
C ILE A 91 -1.70 -1.08 19.68
N ASP A 92 -2.72 -1.90 19.96
CA ASP A 92 -2.56 -3.21 20.58
C ASP A 92 -2.27 -4.26 19.51
N PHE A 93 -0.99 -4.55 19.29
CA PHE A 93 -0.56 -5.47 18.25
C PHE A 93 -0.61 -6.93 18.70
N SER A 94 -1.18 -7.77 17.83
CA SER A 94 -0.97 -9.21 17.80
C SER A 94 -0.05 -9.60 16.66
N VAL A 95 0.71 -10.69 16.80
CA VAL A 95 1.53 -11.25 15.72
C VAL A 95 0.82 -12.45 15.12
N GLY A 96 0.38 -12.29 13.88
CA GLY A 96 -0.33 -13.31 13.11
C GLY A 96 0.57 -14.44 12.62
N GLU A 97 0.00 -15.35 11.84
CA GLU A 97 0.70 -16.48 11.24
C GLU A 97 1.65 -16.04 10.11
N PHE A 98 2.32 -17.01 9.49
CA PHE A 98 3.22 -16.75 8.37
C PHE A 98 2.48 -16.08 7.20
N VAL A 99 3.13 -15.10 6.62
CA VAL A 99 2.72 -14.46 5.37
C VAL A 99 3.61 -14.97 4.26
N PHE A 100 3.04 -15.24 3.10
CA PHE A 100 3.77 -15.72 1.93
C PHE A 100 4.98 -14.84 1.61
N GLY A 101 6.13 -15.50 1.41
CA GLY A 101 7.40 -14.82 1.12
C GLY A 101 8.16 -14.30 2.34
N HIS A 102 7.68 -14.59 3.56
CA HIS A 102 8.39 -14.31 4.79
C HIS A 102 8.92 -15.59 5.44
N SER A 103 10.16 -15.58 5.91
CA SER A 103 10.79 -16.70 6.63
C SER A 103 10.48 -16.72 8.12
N ALA A 104 9.83 -15.65 8.63
CA ALA A 104 9.39 -15.54 10.02
C ALA A 104 7.99 -14.91 10.09
N ARG A 105 7.32 -15.07 11.23
CA ARG A 105 6.01 -14.44 11.52
C ARG A 105 6.23 -12.95 11.80
N ARG A 106 5.88 -12.07 10.85
CA ARG A 106 6.08 -10.61 10.91
C ARG A 106 4.81 -9.79 10.81
N ALA A 107 3.66 -10.43 10.61
CA ALA A 107 2.39 -9.74 10.49
C ALA A 107 1.95 -9.21 11.86
N HIS A 108 2.13 -7.93 12.11
CA HIS A 108 1.59 -7.23 13.27
C HIS A 108 0.26 -6.61 12.88
N SER A 109 -0.82 -7.03 13.53
CA SER A 109 -2.18 -6.57 13.26
C SER A 109 -2.91 -6.19 14.55
N TRP A 110 -4.04 -5.55 14.42
CA TRP A 110 -4.92 -5.15 15.53
C TRP A 110 -6.38 -5.49 15.20
N THR A 111 -7.22 -5.56 16.22
CA THR A 111 -8.63 -5.99 16.10
C THR A 111 -9.62 -4.84 16.05
N GLU A 112 -9.24 -3.65 16.49
CA GLU A 112 -10.12 -2.48 16.48
C GLU A 112 -10.51 -2.11 15.04
N ASP A 113 -11.72 -1.58 14.89
CA ASP A 113 -12.23 -1.09 13.60
C ASP A 113 -11.71 0.32 13.30
N LYS A 114 -10.38 0.41 13.19
CA LYS A 114 -9.62 1.62 12.89
C LYS A 114 -8.54 1.34 11.86
N THR A 115 -8.23 2.31 11.04
CA THR A 115 -7.04 2.28 10.19
C THR A 115 -5.79 2.71 10.98
N ILE A 116 -4.60 2.43 10.46
CA ILE A 116 -3.36 2.94 11.06
C ILE A 116 -3.32 4.48 11.06
N THR A 117 -3.96 5.11 10.08
CA THR A 117 -4.05 6.57 9.99
C THR A 117 -4.92 7.16 11.09
N ASP A 118 -5.99 6.48 11.51
CA ASP A 118 -6.83 6.91 12.63
C ASP A 118 -6.03 6.92 13.93
N PHE A 119 -5.31 5.85 14.24
CA PHE A 119 -4.45 5.78 15.42
C PHE A 119 -3.37 6.85 15.42
N LEU A 120 -2.73 7.07 14.26
CA LEU A 120 -1.69 8.08 14.12
C LEU A 120 -2.26 9.49 14.26
N PHE A 121 -3.44 9.75 13.72
CA PHE A 121 -4.08 11.06 13.81
C PHE A 121 -4.50 11.38 15.25
N GLU A 122 -5.10 10.42 15.95
CA GLU A 122 -5.39 10.56 17.38
C GLU A 122 -4.12 10.83 18.22
N ALA A 123 -2.98 10.23 17.85
CA ALA A 123 -1.71 10.52 18.51
C ALA A 123 -1.22 11.94 18.21
N VAL A 124 -1.37 12.40 16.96
CA VAL A 124 -1.03 13.77 16.54
C VAL A 124 -1.88 14.80 17.29
N GLU A 125 -3.18 14.57 17.43
CA GLU A 125 -4.08 15.47 18.17
C GLU A 125 -3.73 15.61 19.66
N ARG A 126 -3.14 14.57 20.25
CA ARG A 126 -2.67 14.61 21.66
C ARG A 126 -1.35 15.34 21.83
N GLU A 127 -0.62 15.63 20.75
CA GLU A 127 0.73 16.21 20.80
C GLU A 127 0.69 17.73 20.60
N SER A 128 0.88 18.48 21.67
CA SER A 128 0.77 19.94 21.68
C SER A 128 1.76 20.68 20.78
N LYS A 129 2.86 20.02 20.39
CA LYS A 129 3.87 20.59 19.48
C LYS A 129 3.56 20.40 18.01
N ILE A 130 2.47 19.71 17.68
CA ILE A 130 2.04 19.51 16.31
C ILE A 130 0.78 20.33 16.05
N GLN A 131 0.86 21.21 15.06
CA GLN A 131 -0.29 21.88 14.48
C GLN A 131 -0.63 21.20 13.15
N VAL A 132 -1.90 20.84 12.94
CA VAL A 132 -2.38 20.31 11.65
C VAL A 132 -3.20 21.38 10.94
N ARG A 133 -3.02 21.50 9.63
CA ARG A 133 -3.86 22.31 8.75
C ARG A 133 -4.27 21.48 7.55
N PHE A 134 -5.56 21.33 7.39
CA PHE A 134 -6.20 20.68 6.24
C PHE A 134 -6.54 21.69 5.13
N SER A 135 -6.85 21.18 3.95
CA SER A 135 -7.22 21.97 2.77
C SER A 135 -6.15 23.01 2.42
N ILE A 136 -4.88 22.68 2.64
CA ILE A 136 -3.73 23.52 2.28
C ILE A 136 -2.88 22.79 1.24
N SER A 137 -2.96 23.23 0.00
CA SER A 137 -2.11 22.74 -1.08
C SER A 137 -0.75 23.41 -1.05
N VAL A 138 0.31 22.60 -0.93
CA VAL A 138 1.68 23.08 -1.11
C VAL A 138 2.00 23.02 -2.61
N LEU A 139 2.40 24.15 -3.17
CA LEU A 139 2.65 24.36 -4.60
C LEU A 139 4.13 24.36 -4.96
N GLY A 140 5.03 24.46 -3.96
CA GLY A 140 6.46 24.50 -4.17
C GLY A 140 7.25 24.85 -2.92
N PHE A 141 8.54 25.03 -3.08
CA PHE A 141 9.45 25.45 -2.03
C PHE A 141 9.87 26.91 -2.21
N GLN A 142 9.96 27.64 -1.09
CA GLN A 142 10.70 28.87 -1.04
C GLN A 142 12.17 28.58 -0.82
N GLN A 143 13.04 29.19 -1.62
CA GLN A 143 14.48 29.06 -1.51
C GLN A 143 15.14 30.42 -1.28
N ALA A 144 16.25 30.45 -0.54
CA ALA A 144 17.18 31.56 -0.48
C ALA A 144 18.08 31.55 -1.75
N ASP A 145 18.88 32.62 -1.93
CA ASP A 145 19.77 32.79 -3.08
C ASP A 145 20.80 31.67 -3.21
N ASP A 146 21.14 30.99 -2.12
CA ASP A 146 22.07 29.85 -2.09
C ASP A 146 21.40 28.49 -2.39
N GLY A 147 20.10 28.50 -2.71
CA GLY A 147 19.30 27.31 -2.96
C GLY A 147 18.75 26.61 -1.69
N THR A 148 19.07 27.12 -0.51
CA THR A 148 18.54 26.55 0.75
C THR A 148 17.03 26.72 0.81
N VAL A 149 16.29 25.63 1.10
CA VAL A 149 14.84 25.67 1.32
C VAL A 149 14.56 26.38 2.67
N THR A 150 13.78 27.47 2.61
CA THR A 150 13.43 28.33 3.74
C THR A 150 11.95 28.29 4.09
N GLY A 151 11.14 27.57 3.32
CA GLY A 151 9.71 27.45 3.55
C GLY A 151 9.00 26.73 2.41
N VAL A 152 7.69 26.74 2.48
CA VAL A 152 6.80 26.22 1.44
C VAL A 152 5.90 27.31 0.89
N VAL A 153 5.60 27.26 -0.38
CA VAL A 153 4.62 28.10 -1.06
C VAL A 153 3.30 27.38 -1.09
N THR A 154 2.24 28.02 -0.66
CA THR A 154 0.87 27.49 -0.67
C THR A 154 -0.05 28.42 -1.46
N ASP A 155 -1.27 27.98 -1.72
CA ASP A 155 -2.35 28.80 -2.30
C ASP A 155 -2.67 30.05 -1.45
N SER A 156 -2.38 29.99 -0.15
CA SER A 156 -2.64 31.07 0.82
C SER A 156 -1.41 31.93 1.15
N GLY A 157 -0.28 31.66 0.49
CA GLY A 157 0.98 32.39 0.69
C GLY A 157 2.13 31.50 1.16
N VAL A 158 3.22 32.14 1.58
CA VAL A 158 4.43 31.46 2.03
C VAL A 158 4.38 31.14 3.51
N ILE A 159 4.74 29.91 3.85
CA ILE A 159 4.89 29.45 5.24
C ILE A 159 6.38 29.17 5.48
N PRO A 160 7.06 29.96 6.32
CA PRO A 160 8.47 29.74 6.64
C PRO A 160 8.69 28.44 7.41
N ALA A 161 9.76 27.72 7.07
CA ALA A 161 10.16 26.50 7.79
C ALA A 161 11.68 26.29 7.67
N ALA A 162 12.32 25.96 8.79
CA ALA A 162 13.75 25.65 8.81
C ALA A 162 14.08 24.29 8.15
N LYS A 163 13.14 23.36 8.16
CA LYS A 163 13.23 22.04 7.53
C LYS A 163 11.86 21.63 7.00
N VAL A 164 11.85 20.96 5.86
CA VAL A 164 10.64 20.39 5.24
C VAL A 164 10.82 18.90 5.03
N ILE A 165 9.81 18.13 5.38
CA ILE A 165 9.75 16.68 5.09
C ILE A 165 8.61 16.45 4.11
N LEU A 166 8.92 15.94 2.92
CA LEU A 166 7.93 15.49 1.96
C LEU A 166 7.39 14.12 2.37
N ALA A 167 6.09 14.04 2.56
CA ALA A 167 5.38 12.81 2.89
C ALA A 167 4.05 12.70 2.12
N SER A 168 4.01 13.27 0.92
CA SER A 168 2.83 13.47 0.08
C SER A 168 2.40 12.25 -0.74
N GLY A 169 3.04 11.10 -0.53
CA GLY A 169 2.74 9.86 -1.27
C GLY A 169 3.36 9.84 -2.67
N GLY A 170 2.83 8.96 -3.51
CA GLY A 170 3.27 8.74 -4.88
C GLY A 170 2.38 9.45 -5.92
N PHE A 171 2.35 8.90 -7.14
CA PHE A 171 1.68 9.51 -8.28
C PHE A 171 0.61 8.63 -8.96
N GLY A 172 0.16 7.54 -8.31
CA GLY A 172 -0.77 6.59 -8.93
C GLY A 172 -2.12 7.16 -9.37
N ALA A 173 -2.54 8.31 -8.83
CA ALA A 173 -3.74 9.02 -9.25
C ALA A 173 -3.51 10.01 -10.40
N SER A 174 -2.26 10.27 -10.81
CA SER A 174 -1.91 11.11 -11.97
C SER A 174 -1.77 10.25 -13.22
N GLN A 175 -2.77 10.28 -14.11
CA GLN A 175 -2.71 9.56 -15.38
C GLN A 175 -1.55 10.04 -16.28
N GLU A 176 -1.15 11.30 -16.13
CA GLU A 176 -0.02 11.88 -16.85
C GLU A 176 1.28 11.21 -16.40
N LEU A 177 1.59 11.24 -15.10
CA LEU A 177 2.82 10.63 -14.57
C LEU A 177 2.81 9.11 -14.72
N VAL A 178 1.65 8.45 -14.57
CA VAL A 178 1.50 7.01 -14.85
C VAL A 178 1.84 6.72 -16.31
N SER A 179 1.29 7.47 -17.27
CA SER A 179 1.58 7.27 -18.69
C SER A 179 3.04 7.53 -19.03
N GLN A 180 3.68 8.48 -18.33
CA GLN A 180 5.07 8.82 -18.53
C GLN A 180 6.04 7.75 -17.97
N TYR A 181 5.81 7.28 -16.76
CA TYR A 181 6.77 6.45 -16.01
C TYR A 181 6.44 4.97 -15.99
N ILE A 182 5.15 4.60 -16.08
CA ILE A 182 4.67 3.21 -16.02
C ILE A 182 3.56 2.95 -17.06
N PRO A 183 3.84 3.17 -18.35
CA PRO A 183 2.83 3.14 -19.43
C PRO A 183 2.08 1.81 -19.53
N GLU A 184 2.65 0.70 -19.08
CA GLU A 184 2.01 -0.62 -19.07
C GLU A 184 0.74 -0.69 -18.22
N VAL A 185 0.60 0.20 -17.24
CA VAL A 185 -0.61 0.33 -16.40
C VAL A 185 -1.42 1.59 -16.69
N ALA A 186 -1.11 2.31 -17.76
CA ALA A 186 -1.91 3.46 -18.17
C ALA A 186 -3.36 3.03 -18.42
N GLY A 187 -4.32 3.78 -17.85
CA GLY A 187 -5.74 3.47 -17.92
C GLY A 187 -6.22 2.36 -16.97
N VAL A 188 -5.33 1.70 -16.24
CA VAL A 188 -5.72 0.77 -15.17
C VAL A 188 -6.20 1.55 -13.95
N HIS A 189 -7.19 1.02 -13.26
CA HIS A 189 -7.71 1.63 -12.03
C HIS A 189 -6.63 1.68 -10.94
N PHE A 190 -6.47 2.85 -10.33
CA PHE A 190 -5.62 3.03 -9.14
C PHE A 190 -6.48 2.95 -7.87
N PRO A 191 -6.33 1.89 -7.05
CA PRO A 191 -7.16 1.70 -5.85
C PRO A 191 -6.67 2.49 -4.64
N GLY A 192 -5.72 3.38 -4.80
CA GLY A 192 -5.21 4.25 -3.74
C GLY A 192 -5.97 5.57 -3.64
N HIS A 193 -5.45 6.45 -2.81
CA HIS A 193 -6.07 7.75 -2.55
C HIS A 193 -5.95 8.70 -3.76
N HIS A 194 -7.05 9.37 -4.12
CA HIS A 194 -7.13 10.31 -5.24
C HIS A 194 -6.13 11.48 -5.14
N GLY A 195 -5.70 11.82 -3.92
CA GLY A 195 -4.67 12.83 -3.66
C GLY A 195 -3.24 12.39 -3.98
N SER A 196 -2.98 11.14 -4.38
CA SER A 196 -1.65 10.65 -4.77
C SER A 196 -1.28 11.09 -6.18
N THR A 197 -1.18 12.39 -6.41
CA THR A 197 -1.00 13.05 -7.72
C THR A 197 0.44 13.35 -8.08
N GLY A 198 1.41 13.05 -7.20
CA GLY A 198 2.83 13.26 -7.49
C GLY A 198 3.39 14.62 -7.11
N ASP A 199 2.61 15.48 -6.46
CA ASP A 199 2.98 16.86 -6.13
C ASP A 199 4.36 16.98 -5.47
N GLY A 200 4.66 16.11 -4.49
CA GLY A 200 5.96 16.12 -3.81
C GLY A 200 7.12 15.71 -4.70
N ILE A 201 6.88 14.87 -5.69
CA ILE A 201 7.86 14.46 -6.68
C ILE A 201 8.20 15.66 -7.57
N GLU A 202 7.19 16.32 -8.11
CA GLU A 202 7.36 17.51 -8.97
C GLU A 202 8.04 18.66 -8.22
N MET A 203 7.60 18.95 -6.99
CA MET A 203 8.23 19.94 -6.13
C MET A 203 9.69 19.61 -5.83
N GLY A 204 10.01 18.34 -5.59
CA GLY A 204 11.38 17.89 -5.36
C GLY A 204 12.26 18.12 -6.59
N VAL A 205 11.78 17.74 -7.79
CA VAL A 205 12.48 17.96 -9.05
C VAL A 205 12.73 19.45 -9.29
N ALA A 206 11.77 20.30 -9.02
CA ALA A 206 11.87 21.74 -9.21
C ALA A 206 13.01 22.38 -8.38
N VAL A 207 13.44 21.74 -7.29
CA VAL A 207 14.58 22.20 -6.45
C VAL A 207 15.83 21.32 -6.64
N GLY A 208 15.88 20.51 -7.70
CA GLY A 208 17.07 19.75 -8.09
C GLY A 208 17.16 18.33 -7.53
N ALA A 209 16.09 17.76 -6.99
CA ALA A 209 16.08 16.36 -6.59
C ALA A 209 16.17 15.42 -7.82
N ALA A 210 16.93 14.35 -7.68
CA ALA A 210 16.97 13.28 -8.67
C ALA A 210 15.76 12.33 -8.50
N LEU A 211 15.36 11.70 -9.59
CA LEU A 211 14.33 10.66 -9.63
C LEU A 211 14.98 9.29 -9.78
N GLU A 212 14.49 8.32 -9.03
CA GLU A 212 14.93 6.94 -9.10
C GLU A 212 13.75 5.99 -8.96
N ASN A 213 13.80 4.83 -9.62
CA ASN A 213 12.78 3.78 -9.56
C ASN A 213 11.36 4.22 -9.96
N MET A 214 11.22 5.23 -10.82
CA MET A 214 9.91 5.76 -11.21
C MET A 214 9.04 4.77 -11.97
N ALA A 215 9.63 3.75 -12.60
CA ALA A 215 8.91 2.66 -13.24
C ALA A 215 8.47 1.55 -12.26
N SER A 216 8.81 1.67 -10.97
CA SER A 216 8.46 0.65 -9.99
C SER A 216 7.03 0.82 -9.49
N PHE A 217 6.24 -0.24 -9.60
CA PHE A 217 4.90 -0.29 -9.05
C PHE A 217 4.59 -1.69 -8.53
N GLN A 218 3.63 -1.82 -7.64
CA GLN A 218 3.10 -3.10 -7.22
C GLN A 218 1.71 -3.28 -7.82
N PRO A 219 1.57 -4.13 -8.84
CA PRO A 219 0.26 -4.46 -9.34
C PRO A 219 -0.45 -5.35 -8.31
N TYR A 220 -1.69 -5.03 -7.99
CA TYR A 220 -2.53 -5.83 -7.11
C TYR A 220 -3.63 -6.50 -7.95
N PRO A 221 -3.65 -7.82 -8.05
CA PRO A 221 -4.74 -8.52 -8.70
C PRO A 221 -5.89 -8.56 -7.70
N ALA A 222 -6.90 -8.58 -8.08
CA ALA A 222 -7.99 -8.55 -8.88
C ALA A 222 -9.00 -7.54 -8.31
N HIS A 223 -9.54 -6.73 -9.17
CA HIS A 223 -10.71 -5.92 -8.85
C HIS A 223 -11.85 -6.38 -9.76
N ILE A 224 -13.07 -6.46 -9.24
CA ILE A 224 -14.22 -6.99 -9.94
C ILE A 224 -15.36 -5.97 -9.99
N GLY A 225 -16.06 -5.95 -11.12
CA GLY A 225 -17.26 -5.17 -11.34
C GLY A 225 -17.04 -3.66 -11.45
N PRO A 226 -18.12 -2.91 -11.72
CA PRO A 226 -18.07 -1.46 -11.91
C PRO A 226 -17.58 -0.68 -10.68
N GLY A 227 -17.82 -1.24 -9.47
CA GLY A 227 -17.35 -0.68 -8.21
C GLY A 227 -15.89 -0.98 -7.89
N MET A 228 -15.18 -1.69 -8.78
CA MET A 228 -13.78 -2.07 -8.58
C MET A 228 -13.51 -2.66 -7.20
N ARG A 229 -14.38 -3.57 -6.75
CA ARG A 229 -14.22 -4.25 -5.46
C ARG A 229 -13.00 -5.16 -5.49
N SER A 230 -12.17 -5.08 -4.45
CA SER A 230 -11.02 -5.97 -4.30
C SER A 230 -11.49 -7.40 -4.04
N VAL A 231 -10.95 -8.37 -4.79
CA VAL A 231 -11.13 -9.79 -4.51
C VAL A 231 -10.05 -10.24 -3.53
N SER A 232 -10.44 -10.98 -2.49
CA SER A 232 -9.47 -11.46 -1.50
C SER A 232 -8.46 -12.40 -2.14
N PRO A 233 -7.16 -12.16 -1.91
CA PRO A 233 -6.11 -13.08 -2.36
C PRO A 233 -6.25 -14.49 -1.79
N GLU A 234 -6.96 -14.64 -0.70
CA GLU A 234 -7.19 -15.94 -0.05
C GLU A 234 -7.91 -16.92 -0.97
N VAL A 235 -8.78 -16.43 -1.84
CA VAL A 235 -9.49 -17.26 -2.83
C VAL A 235 -8.50 -17.93 -3.78
N ILE A 236 -7.61 -17.15 -4.40
CA ILE A 236 -6.57 -17.69 -5.30
C ILE A 236 -5.60 -18.59 -4.53
N MET A 237 -5.10 -18.13 -3.39
CA MET A 237 -4.10 -18.88 -2.60
C MET A 237 -4.65 -20.19 -2.03
N ALA A 238 -5.94 -20.29 -1.82
CA ALA A 238 -6.60 -21.54 -1.39
C ALA A 238 -6.82 -22.55 -2.52
N GLY A 239 -6.48 -22.19 -3.76
CA GLY A 239 -6.50 -23.10 -4.91
C GLY A 239 -7.42 -22.69 -6.07
N GLY A 240 -7.86 -21.43 -6.11
CA GLY A 240 -8.50 -20.85 -7.29
C GLY A 240 -7.53 -20.82 -8.48
N ILE A 241 -8.06 -20.82 -9.68
CA ILE A 241 -7.28 -20.74 -10.92
C ILE A 241 -7.72 -19.54 -11.76
N MET A 242 -6.78 -19.00 -12.54
CA MET A 242 -7.04 -17.90 -13.45
C MET A 242 -7.08 -18.38 -14.89
N VAL A 243 -8.14 -18.01 -15.60
CA VAL A 243 -8.26 -18.28 -17.04
C VAL A 243 -8.44 -16.99 -17.83
N ASP A 244 -7.93 -16.95 -19.03
CA ASP A 244 -8.11 -15.86 -19.98
C ASP A 244 -9.55 -15.86 -20.56
N PRO A 245 -9.94 -14.86 -21.39
CA PRO A 245 -11.25 -14.83 -22.04
C PRO A 245 -11.54 -16.00 -22.99
N GLN A 246 -10.55 -16.83 -23.30
CA GLN A 246 -10.69 -18.06 -24.06
C GLN A 246 -10.78 -19.32 -23.18
N GLY A 247 -10.90 -19.15 -21.85
CA GLY A 247 -10.99 -20.25 -20.90
C GLY A 247 -9.67 -20.99 -20.64
N LYS A 248 -8.55 -20.47 -21.13
CA LYS A 248 -7.22 -21.09 -20.96
C LYS A 248 -6.50 -20.56 -19.74
N ARG A 249 -6.00 -21.45 -18.88
CA ARG A 249 -5.10 -21.07 -17.79
C ARG A 249 -3.81 -20.49 -18.35
N PHE A 250 -3.40 -19.31 -17.91
CA PHE A 250 -2.30 -18.52 -18.50
C PHE A 250 -1.21 -18.15 -17.52
N VAL A 251 -1.40 -18.40 -16.21
CA VAL A 251 -0.49 -17.95 -15.17
C VAL A 251 -0.30 -19.03 -14.11
N ASP A 252 0.78 -18.96 -13.37
CA ASP A 252 1.03 -19.73 -12.15
C ASP A 252 0.57 -18.90 -10.94
N GLU A 253 -0.56 -19.25 -10.36
CA GLU A 253 -1.21 -18.54 -9.26
C GLU A 253 -0.37 -18.58 -7.97
N THR A 254 0.56 -19.53 -7.85
CA THR A 254 1.46 -19.60 -6.70
C THR A 254 2.46 -18.42 -6.67
N ARG A 255 2.60 -17.68 -7.77
CA ARG A 255 3.45 -16.50 -7.89
C ARG A 255 2.73 -15.19 -7.50
N TYR A 256 1.69 -15.31 -6.71
CA TYR A 256 0.93 -14.17 -6.18
C TYR A 256 1.81 -13.21 -5.33
N PRO A 257 1.60 -11.87 -5.34
CA PRO A 257 0.67 -11.15 -6.22
C PRO A 257 1.28 -10.78 -7.59
N GLY A 258 2.58 -10.50 -7.66
CA GLY A 258 3.21 -9.89 -8.81
C GLY A 258 3.14 -10.74 -10.10
N GLY A 259 3.38 -12.05 -9.99
CA GLY A 259 3.32 -12.93 -11.15
C GLY A 259 1.92 -13.01 -11.76
N LEU A 260 0.89 -13.05 -10.90
CA LEU A 260 -0.50 -13.08 -11.32
C LEU A 260 -0.90 -11.78 -12.02
N SER A 261 -0.62 -10.65 -11.39
CA SER A 261 -0.95 -9.33 -11.94
C SER A 261 -0.24 -9.07 -13.26
N ASN A 262 1.04 -9.40 -13.36
CA ASN A 262 1.79 -9.26 -14.60
C ASN A 262 1.20 -10.14 -15.72
N GLY A 263 0.74 -11.35 -15.39
CA GLY A 263 0.03 -12.20 -16.35
C GLY A 263 -1.25 -11.54 -16.87
N ILE A 264 -2.07 -10.96 -15.98
CA ILE A 264 -3.30 -10.26 -16.37
C ILE A 264 -2.99 -9.03 -17.24
N LEU A 265 -1.96 -8.25 -16.87
CA LEU A 265 -1.56 -7.05 -17.63
C LEU A 265 -1.11 -7.37 -19.07
N GLN A 266 -0.69 -8.61 -19.36
CA GLN A 266 -0.33 -9.06 -20.71
C GLN A 266 -1.55 -9.45 -21.56
N LEU A 267 -2.72 -9.64 -20.96
CA LEU A 267 -3.95 -9.94 -21.71
C LEU A 267 -4.44 -8.68 -22.45
N PRO A 268 -5.02 -8.83 -23.65
CA PRO A 268 -5.45 -7.69 -24.48
C PRO A 268 -6.34 -6.68 -23.73
N ASP A 269 -7.32 -7.20 -22.99
CA ASP A 269 -8.29 -6.37 -22.24
C ASP A 269 -7.89 -6.19 -20.76
N LYS A 270 -6.71 -6.72 -20.35
CA LYS A 270 -6.25 -6.74 -18.96
C LYS A 270 -7.30 -7.33 -18.01
N GLN A 271 -8.04 -8.33 -18.49
CA GLN A 271 -9.10 -9.00 -17.76
C GLN A 271 -8.91 -10.52 -17.79
N ALA A 272 -9.36 -11.16 -16.72
CA ALA A 272 -9.31 -12.60 -16.57
C ALA A 272 -10.53 -13.07 -15.77
N TYR A 273 -10.81 -14.38 -15.79
CA TYR A 273 -11.79 -15.02 -14.92
C TYR A 273 -11.08 -15.80 -13.83
N GLU A 274 -11.52 -15.60 -12.59
CA GLU A 274 -11.11 -16.40 -11.45
C GLU A 274 -12.11 -17.53 -11.25
N ILE A 275 -11.64 -18.78 -11.35
CA ILE A 275 -12.45 -19.98 -11.23
C ILE A 275 -12.17 -20.64 -9.90
N LEU A 276 -13.24 -20.92 -9.15
CA LEU A 276 -13.17 -21.60 -7.87
C LEU A 276 -14.19 -22.75 -7.79
N ASP A 277 -13.91 -23.74 -6.99
CA ASP A 277 -14.80 -24.86 -6.72
C ASP A 277 -15.70 -24.61 -5.49
N GLN A 278 -16.61 -25.55 -5.23
CA GLN A 278 -17.52 -25.47 -4.09
C GLN A 278 -16.77 -25.46 -2.75
N ARG A 279 -15.64 -26.17 -2.65
CA ARG A 279 -14.81 -26.21 -1.43
C ARG A 279 -14.24 -24.82 -1.11
N LEU A 280 -13.75 -24.08 -2.12
CA LEU A 280 -13.25 -22.72 -1.94
C LEU A 280 -14.38 -21.74 -1.57
N TYR A 281 -15.55 -21.93 -2.19
CA TYR A 281 -16.73 -21.13 -1.81
C TYR A 281 -17.09 -21.31 -0.33
N GLU A 282 -17.00 -22.52 0.21
CA GLU A 282 -17.31 -22.84 1.60
C GLU A 282 -16.25 -22.33 2.60
N LEU A 283 -15.05 -21.97 2.16
CA LEU A 283 -14.04 -21.32 3.01
C LEU A 283 -14.38 -19.86 3.31
N LEU A 284 -15.01 -19.15 2.37
CA LEU A 284 -15.29 -17.72 2.46
C LEU A 284 -16.76 -17.39 2.10
N PRO A 285 -17.74 -18.10 2.67
CA PRO A 285 -19.11 -18.06 2.18
C PRO A 285 -19.74 -16.67 2.28
N HIS A 286 -19.55 -15.96 3.39
CA HIS A 286 -20.13 -14.62 3.58
C HIS A 286 -19.57 -13.60 2.59
N TYR A 287 -18.28 -13.66 2.32
CA TYR A 287 -17.59 -12.79 1.39
C TYR A 287 -18.03 -13.05 -0.06
N LEU A 288 -18.09 -14.31 -0.47
CA LEU A 288 -18.45 -14.68 -1.85
C LEU A 288 -19.96 -14.55 -2.13
N GLU A 289 -20.81 -14.66 -1.10
CA GLU A 289 -22.27 -14.48 -1.22
C GLU A 289 -22.63 -13.04 -1.59
N GLU A 290 -21.87 -12.05 -1.14
CA GLU A 290 -22.05 -10.66 -1.57
C GLU A 290 -21.82 -10.52 -3.07
N PHE A 291 -20.74 -11.07 -3.61
CA PHE A 291 -20.46 -11.06 -5.06
C PHE A 291 -21.52 -11.81 -5.86
N LEU A 292 -22.05 -12.91 -5.33
CA LEU A 292 -23.13 -13.65 -5.96
C LEU A 292 -24.42 -12.81 -6.03
N THR A 293 -24.76 -12.14 -4.95
CA THR A 293 -25.95 -11.26 -4.86
C THR A 293 -25.85 -10.06 -5.80
N GLU A 294 -24.66 -9.52 -5.98
CA GLU A 294 -24.37 -8.40 -6.89
C GLU A 294 -24.24 -8.85 -8.36
N GLY A 295 -24.31 -10.15 -8.64
CA GLY A 295 -24.14 -10.70 -9.99
C GLY A 295 -22.71 -10.67 -10.52
N LEU A 296 -21.74 -10.52 -9.64
CA LEU A 296 -20.30 -10.50 -9.94
C LEU A 296 -19.67 -11.90 -9.87
N LEU A 297 -20.31 -12.82 -9.15
CA LEU A 297 -19.96 -14.23 -9.09
C LEU A 297 -21.06 -15.06 -9.80
N HIS A 298 -20.63 -15.98 -10.66
CA HIS A 298 -21.52 -16.88 -11.38
C HIS A 298 -21.37 -18.33 -10.91
N ARG A 299 -22.46 -19.05 -10.71
CA ARG A 299 -22.48 -20.47 -10.32
C ARG A 299 -23.01 -21.35 -11.44
N ALA A 300 -22.40 -22.50 -11.60
CA ALA A 300 -22.86 -23.56 -12.50
C ALA A 300 -22.55 -24.93 -11.92
N GLN A 301 -23.22 -25.98 -12.42
CA GLN A 301 -23.02 -27.35 -11.98
C GLN A 301 -21.77 -27.99 -12.63
N THR A 302 -21.42 -27.54 -13.83
CA THR A 302 -20.27 -28.03 -14.57
C THR A 302 -19.43 -26.88 -15.13
N PRO A 303 -18.14 -27.11 -15.40
CA PRO A 303 -17.32 -26.12 -16.12
C PRO A 303 -17.91 -25.68 -17.46
N ARG A 304 -18.52 -26.60 -18.21
CA ARG A 304 -19.18 -26.29 -19.49
C ARG A 304 -20.35 -25.32 -19.32
N ASP A 305 -21.19 -25.54 -18.30
CA ASP A 305 -22.32 -24.64 -18.05
C ASP A 305 -21.82 -23.27 -17.57
N LEU A 306 -20.71 -23.23 -16.86
CA LEU A 306 -20.07 -21.99 -16.41
C LEU A 306 -19.51 -21.23 -17.63
N ALA A 307 -18.79 -21.89 -18.50
CA ALA A 307 -18.26 -21.34 -19.74
C ALA A 307 -19.37 -20.74 -20.59
N GLY A 308 -20.50 -21.46 -20.76
CA GLY A 308 -21.68 -20.94 -21.47
C GLY A 308 -22.29 -19.69 -20.83
N LYS A 309 -22.29 -19.57 -19.49
CA LYS A 309 -22.76 -18.36 -18.78
C LYS A 309 -21.82 -17.17 -18.98
N LEU A 310 -20.52 -17.42 -19.04
CA LEU A 310 -19.49 -16.38 -19.19
C LEU A 310 -19.22 -16.03 -20.67
N GLY A 311 -19.75 -16.79 -21.62
CA GLY A 311 -19.51 -16.60 -23.05
C GLY A 311 -18.07 -16.95 -23.47
N ILE A 312 -17.44 -17.89 -22.78
CA ILE A 312 -16.11 -18.42 -23.07
C ILE A 312 -16.17 -19.88 -23.53
N ASP A 313 -15.12 -20.35 -24.23
CA ASP A 313 -15.06 -21.72 -24.79
C ASP A 313 -14.77 -22.82 -23.75
#